data_7e00a20c1e2319145ed9fa3bf05005f0
#
_entry.id   7e00a20c1e2319145ed9fa3bf05005f0
#
_cell.length_a   1.000
_cell.length_b   1.000
_cell.length_c   1.000
_cell.angle_alpha   90.00
_cell.angle_beta   90.00
_cell.angle_gamma   90.00
#
_symmetry.space_group_name_H-M   'P 1'
#
loop_
_entity.id
_entity.type
_entity.pdbx_description
1 polymer ?
#
loop_
_entity_poly.entity_id
_entity_poly.type
_entity_poly.pdbx_seq_one_letter_code
_entity_poly.pdbx_strand_id
1 'polypeptide(L)'
;HAYNEKGEPTQAAIGFARSCGVDLRELSTTKSSQGEWLYHSQKIEGVSLNEILPDLILEAVKTLPVAKKMRWGDKKDEFVRPIQWLVILHGDRLVPATLMGINSGNVTRGHRFHGQEKIVIPSAKSYEEELRVKGCVIPSFEKRKRHIIDEIHQMNKRLNGKIELDDDLLDEVVGLVEWPTLVMGSFDKHFLSLPDEVLISSMQKHQKYFPVRSNEDILTNDFVTVCNCL
;
A
#
# COMPACT_ATOMS: atom_id res chain seq x y z
N HIS A 1 -27.69 -32.66 23.82
CA HIS A 1 -28.34 -32.01 24.97
C HIS A 1 -27.28 -31.65 26.00
N ALA A 2 -27.39 -30.45 26.59
CA ALA A 2 -26.48 -29.98 27.63
C ALA A 2 -26.66 -30.69 28.97
N TYR A 3 -27.87 -31.14 29.22
CA TYR A 3 -28.26 -31.87 30.43
C TYR A 3 -28.96 -33.20 30.07
N ASN A 4 -28.80 -34.22 30.90
CA ASN A 4 -29.48 -35.50 30.75
C ASN A 4 -30.93 -35.42 31.30
N GLU A 5 -31.68 -36.52 31.17
CA GLU A 5 -33.06 -36.59 31.64
C GLU A 5 -33.19 -36.41 33.18
N LYS A 6 -32.12 -36.58 33.95
CA LYS A 6 -32.04 -36.35 35.39
C LYS A 6 -31.59 -34.94 35.75
N GLY A 7 -31.37 -34.06 34.76
CA GLY A 7 -30.91 -32.69 34.98
C GLY A 7 -29.42 -32.57 35.30
N GLU A 8 -28.63 -33.64 35.10
CA GLU A 8 -27.18 -33.59 35.31
C GLU A 8 -26.46 -33.15 34.04
N PRO A 9 -25.36 -32.35 34.16
CA PRO A 9 -24.63 -31.86 33.01
C PRO A 9 -23.94 -33.00 32.24
N THR A 10 -24.06 -32.99 30.93
CA THR A 10 -23.39 -33.94 30.07
C THR A 10 -21.93 -33.60 29.91
N GLN A 11 -21.12 -34.55 29.40
CA GLN A 11 -19.72 -34.30 29.07
C GLN A 11 -19.51 -33.13 28.05
N ALA A 12 -20.52 -32.92 27.18
CA ALA A 12 -20.53 -31.79 26.25
C ALA A 12 -20.64 -30.44 26.98
N ALA A 13 -21.54 -30.35 27.99
CA ALA A 13 -21.69 -29.16 28.81
C ALA A 13 -20.44 -28.87 29.66
N ILE A 14 -19.81 -29.90 30.20
CA ILE A 14 -18.56 -29.78 30.95
C ILE A 14 -17.40 -29.34 30.03
N GLY A 15 -17.32 -29.92 28.83
CA GLY A 15 -16.33 -29.53 27.81
C GLY A 15 -16.50 -28.07 27.39
N PHE A 16 -17.71 -27.63 27.17
CA PHE A 16 -18.01 -26.23 26.83
C PHE A 16 -17.64 -25.27 27.95
N ALA A 17 -17.98 -25.54 29.20
CA ALA A 17 -17.60 -24.74 30.37
C ALA A 17 -16.05 -24.60 30.44
N ARG A 18 -15.32 -25.70 30.26
CA ARG A 18 -13.85 -25.67 30.21
C ARG A 18 -13.30 -24.82 29.04
N SER A 19 -13.90 -24.92 27.88
CA SER A 19 -13.46 -24.11 26.73
C SER A 19 -13.71 -22.62 26.95
N CYS A 20 -14.71 -22.27 27.71
CA CYS A 20 -15.01 -20.89 28.12
C CYS A 20 -14.18 -20.43 29.34
N GLY A 21 -13.49 -21.34 30.02
CA GLY A 21 -12.72 -21.03 31.23
C GLY A 21 -13.56 -20.68 32.45
N VAL A 22 -14.85 -21.17 32.54
CA VAL A 22 -15.83 -20.81 33.53
C VAL A 22 -16.44 -22.05 34.20
N ASP A 23 -17.08 -21.87 35.37
CA ASP A 23 -17.89 -22.94 36.00
C ASP A 23 -19.19 -23.17 35.22
N LEU A 24 -19.72 -24.38 35.27
CA LEU A 24 -21.00 -24.74 34.65
C LEU A 24 -22.14 -23.82 35.10
N ARG A 25 -22.07 -23.31 36.33
CA ARG A 25 -23.10 -22.43 36.93
C ARG A 25 -23.09 -21.02 36.31
N GLU A 26 -22.02 -20.65 35.64
CA GLU A 26 -21.89 -19.35 34.97
C GLU A 26 -22.39 -19.39 33.52
N LEU A 27 -22.72 -20.58 33.02
CA LEU A 27 -23.33 -20.75 31.73
C LEU A 27 -24.80 -20.40 31.78
N SER A 28 -25.26 -19.65 30.80
CA SER A 28 -26.67 -19.33 30.59
C SER A 28 -27.25 -20.17 29.47
N THR A 29 -28.59 -20.32 29.48
CA THR A 29 -29.30 -21.02 28.40
C THR A 29 -30.09 -20.04 27.55
N THR A 30 -30.11 -20.29 26.25
CA THR A 30 -30.95 -19.55 25.28
C THR A 30 -31.83 -20.54 24.51
N LYS A 31 -33.06 -20.15 24.19
CA LYS A 31 -33.98 -20.95 23.37
C LYS A 31 -34.01 -20.41 21.95
N SER A 32 -33.85 -21.30 20.99
CA SER A 32 -34.03 -21.00 19.57
C SER A 32 -35.10 -21.92 18.98
N SER A 33 -35.50 -21.72 17.74
CA SER A 33 -36.39 -22.59 16.97
C SER A 33 -35.86 -24.03 16.82
N GLN A 34 -34.57 -24.26 17.03
CA GLN A 34 -33.89 -25.55 16.87
C GLN A 34 -33.59 -26.24 18.22
N GLY A 35 -33.91 -25.61 19.35
CA GLY A 35 -33.66 -26.17 20.68
C GLY A 35 -33.12 -25.17 21.70
N GLU A 36 -32.67 -25.73 22.83
CA GLU A 36 -32.08 -25.00 23.93
C GLU A 36 -30.56 -25.15 23.91
N TRP A 37 -29.84 -24.04 23.98
CA TRP A 37 -28.38 -23.97 23.84
C TRP A 37 -27.74 -23.33 25.06
N LEU A 38 -26.58 -23.86 25.46
CA LEU A 38 -25.74 -23.18 26.44
C LEU A 38 -24.97 -22.06 25.75
N TYR A 39 -24.84 -20.92 26.43
CA TYR A 39 -23.97 -19.85 26.01
C TYR A 39 -23.25 -19.21 27.21
N HIS A 40 -22.10 -18.64 26.95
CA HIS A 40 -21.38 -17.78 27.88
C HIS A 40 -21.12 -16.43 27.22
N SER A 41 -21.41 -15.37 27.98
CA SER A 41 -21.13 -14.00 27.53
C SER A 41 -19.99 -13.44 28.37
N GLN A 42 -18.84 -13.24 27.69
CA GLN A 42 -17.66 -12.65 28.30
C GLN A 42 -17.48 -11.24 27.82
N LYS A 43 -17.37 -10.27 28.70
CA LYS A 43 -16.97 -8.92 28.38
C LYS A 43 -15.45 -8.87 28.38
N ILE A 44 -14.85 -8.72 27.18
CA ILE A 44 -13.41 -8.51 27.04
C ILE A 44 -13.18 -7.00 26.96
N GLU A 45 -12.41 -6.46 27.86
CA GLU A 45 -11.99 -5.06 27.77
C GLU A 45 -11.01 -4.91 26.63
N GLY A 46 -11.23 -3.87 25.79
CA GLY A 46 -10.32 -3.56 24.70
C GLY A 46 -9.00 -2.98 25.22
N VAL A 47 -7.93 -3.28 24.53
CA VAL A 47 -6.61 -2.68 24.79
C VAL A 47 -6.49 -1.37 24.02
N SER A 48 -5.78 -0.39 24.60
CA SER A 48 -5.54 0.89 23.93
C SER A 48 -4.75 0.70 22.63
N LEU A 49 -5.14 1.40 21.58
CA LEU A 49 -4.41 1.38 20.31
C LEU A 49 -2.94 1.79 20.48
N ASN A 50 -2.65 2.73 21.36
CA ASN A 50 -1.28 3.16 21.66
C ASN A 50 -0.40 2.05 22.22
N GLU A 51 -1.00 1.06 22.86
CA GLU A 51 -0.28 -0.09 23.44
C GLU A 51 0.00 -1.19 22.41
N ILE A 52 -0.96 -1.46 21.52
CA ILE A 52 -0.86 -2.58 20.58
C ILE A 52 -0.26 -2.19 19.22
N LEU A 53 -0.49 -0.96 18.75
CA LEU A 53 -0.12 -0.55 17.39
C LEU A 53 1.39 -0.60 17.13
N PRO A 54 2.29 -0.20 18.06
CA PRO A 54 3.73 -0.29 17.84
C PRO A 54 4.21 -1.70 17.51
N ASP A 55 3.75 -2.69 18.26
CA ASP A 55 4.11 -4.09 18.06
C ASP A 55 3.52 -4.65 16.76
N LEU A 56 2.26 -4.32 16.45
CA LEU A 56 1.62 -4.71 15.19
C LEU A 56 2.36 -4.16 13.97
N ILE A 57 2.79 -2.89 14.00
CA ILE A 57 3.56 -2.30 12.90
C ILE A 57 4.92 -2.98 12.78
N LEU A 58 5.60 -3.22 13.89
CA LEU A 58 6.90 -3.89 13.89
C LEU A 58 6.81 -5.30 13.29
N GLU A 59 5.78 -6.06 13.66
CA GLU A 59 5.52 -7.38 13.11
C GLU A 59 5.18 -7.31 11.61
N ALA A 60 4.29 -6.41 11.22
CA ALA A 60 3.93 -6.20 9.82
C ALA A 60 5.16 -5.88 8.95
N VAL A 61 6.04 -4.99 9.42
CA VAL A 61 7.27 -4.63 8.70
C VAL A 61 8.24 -5.82 8.58
N LYS A 62 8.36 -6.65 9.63
CA LYS A 62 9.22 -7.86 9.60
C LYS A 62 8.72 -8.91 8.61
N THR A 63 7.40 -9.05 8.48
CA THR A 63 6.75 -10.06 7.64
C THR A 63 6.53 -9.63 6.20
N LEU A 64 6.84 -8.38 5.83
CA LEU A 64 6.73 -7.91 4.44
C LEU A 64 7.52 -8.82 3.49
N PRO A 65 6.89 -9.30 2.39
CA PRO A 65 7.51 -10.19 1.41
C PRO A 65 8.45 -9.41 0.48
N VAL A 66 9.59 -8.97 0.99
CA VAL A 66 10.60 -8.25 0.20
C VAL A 66 11.75 -9.17 -0.19
N ALA A 67 12.12 -9.15 -1.48
CA ALA A 67 13.13 -10.05 -2.03
C ALA A 67 14.54 -9.79 -1.46
N LYS A 68 14.86 -8.52 -1.21
CA LYS A 68 16.17 -8.11 -0.66
C LYS A 68 15.98 -7.03 0.39
N LYS A 69 16.63 -7.22 1.55
CA LYS A 69 16.74 -6.22 2.61
C LYS A 69 18.17 -5.73 2.69
N MET A 70 18.38 -4.52 3.13
CA MET A 70 19.69 -3.93 3.36
C MET A 70 19.79 -3.37 4.76
N ARG A 71 20.99 -3.39 5.33
CA ARG A 71 21.33 -2.68 6.56
C ARG A 71 21.96 -1.33 6.23
N TRP A 72 21.85 -0.39 7.13
CA TRP A 72 22.49 0.92 6.99
C TRP A 72 23.03 1.43 8.33
N GLY A 73 24.09 2.19 8.25
CA GLY A 73 24.80 2.69 9.44
C GLY A 73 25.38 1.54 10.27
N ASP A 74 25.35 1.71 11.58
CA ASP A 74 25.83 0.76 12.60
C ASP A 74 24.72 -0.12 13.20
N LYS A 75 23.48 0.02 12.71
CA LYS A 75 22.31 -0.69 13.22
C LYS A 75 22.21 -2.11 12.66
N LYS A 76 21.52 -2.97 13.41
CA LYS A 76 21.20 -4.35 12.99
C LYS A 76 19.89 -4.44 12.19
N ASP A 77 19.13 -3.37 12.15
CA ASP A 77 17.83 -3.33 11.47
C ASP A 77 18.02 -3.44 9.95
N GLU A 78 17.10 -4.17 9.32
CA GLU A 78 17.08 -4.43 7.88
C GLU A 78 15.75 -4.05 7.26
N PHE A 79 15.78 -3.30 6.15
CA PHE A 79 14.62 -2.96 5.36
C PHE A 79 15.00 -2.80 3.89
N VAL A 80 14.02 -2.53 3.02
CA VAL A 80 14.24 -2.33 1.57
C VAL A 80 15.14 -1.13 1.30
N ARG A 81 14.95 -0.04 2.06
CA ARG A 81 15.71 1.22 1.99
C ARG A 81 15.87 1.81 3.38
N PRO A 82 16.88 2.66 3.62
CA PRO A 82 17.02 3.40 4.86
C PRO A 82 15.78 4.23 5.16
N ILE A 83 15.19 4.03 6.34
CA ILE A 83 14.08 4.84 6.85
C ILE A 83 14.66 6.07 7.54
N GLN A 84 14.13 7.25 7.23
CA GLN A 84 14.62 8.53 7.79
C GLN A 84 13.61 9.17 8.74
N TRP A 85 12.32 8.93 8.58
CA TRP A 85 11.26 9.41 9.46
C TRP A 85 10.11 8.41 9.47
N LEU A 86 9.27 8.53 10.49
CA LEU A 86 8.13 7.67 10.73
C LEU A 86 6.94 8.52 11.16
N VAL A 87 5.82 8.42 10.46
CA VAL A 87 4.56 9.08 10.82
C VAL A 87 3.55 8.03 11.24
N ILE A 88 3.05 8.12 12.47
CA ILE A 88 1.98 7.24 12.95
C ILE A 88 0.92 8.10 13.63
N LEU A 89 -0.24 8.20 13.01
CA LEU A 89 -1.37 8.97 13.48
C LEU A 89 -2.62 8.11 13.57
N HIS A 90 -3.37 8.28 14.65
CA HIS A 90 -4.73 7.77 14.79
C HIS A 90 -5.70 8.95 14.96
N GLY A 91 -6.44 9.26 13.89
CA GLY A 91 -7.19 10.51 13.83
C GLY A 91 -6.24 11.71 13.81
N ASP A 92 -6.32 12.56 14.82
CA ASP A 92 -5.46 13.72 15.07
C ASP A 92 -4.36 13.46 16.11
N ARG A 93 -4.32 12.27 16.70
CA ARG A 93 -3.40 11.92 17.76
C ARG A 93 -2.17 11.19 17.24
N LEU A 94 -1.01 11.65 17.69
CA LEU A 94 0.24 10.94 17.48
C LEU A 94 0.26 9.66 18.32
N VAL A 95 0.59 8.53 17.69
CA VAL A 95 0.84 7.26 18.38
C VAL A 95 2.34 7.13 18.61
N PRO A 96 2.83 7.18 19.87
CA PRO A 96 4.24 7.03 20.17
C PRO A 96 4.72 5.61 19.83
N ALA A 97 5.75 5.52 19.00
CA ALA A 97 6.39 4.25 18.64
C ALA A 97 7.85 4.50 18.23
N THR A 98 8.67 3.46 18.38
CA THR A 98 10.04 3.47 17.86
C THR A 98 10.22 2.28 16.93
N LEU A 99 10.54 2.56 15.66
CA LEU A 99 10.80 1.53 14.66
C LEU A 99 12.20 1.74 14.07
N MET A 100 13.02 0.70 14.10
CA MET A 100 14.41 0.75 13.57
C MET A 100 15.21 1.94 14.11
N GLY A 101 14.98 2.29 15.40
CA GLY A 101 15.63 3.40 16.08
C GLY A 101 15.16 4.79 15.64
N ILE A 102 13.99 4.90 14.98
CA ILE A 102 13.34 6.15 14.60
C ILE A 102 12.05 6.30 15.39
N ASN A 103 11.90 7.43 16.07
CA ASN A 103 10.68 7.74 16.79
C ASN A 103 9.60 8.23 15.83
N SER A 104 8.37 7.83 16.09
CA SER A 104 7.22 8.35 15.36
C SER A 104 7.01 9.85 15.61
N GLY A 105 6.54 10.53 14.59
CA GLY A 105 6.18 11.94 14.62
C GLY A 105 4.96 12.21 13.74
N ASN A 106 4.65 13.48 13.56
CA ASN A 106 3.65 13.95 12.61
C ASN A 106 4.24 14.82 11.50
N VAL A 107 5.56 14.77 11.31
CA VAL A 107 6.27 15.52 10.28
C VAL A 107 6.75 14.57 9.21
N THR A 108 6.45 14.90 7.96
CA THR A 108 6.96 14.19 6.77
C THR A 108 7.68 15.17 5.85
N ARG A 109 8.15 14.67 4.70
CA ARG A 109 8.79 15.44 3.64
C ARG A 109 8.02 15.27 2.34
N GLY A 110 8.08 16.30 1.51
CA GLY A 110 7.59 16.22 0.15
C GLY A 110 8.65 15.71 -0.84
N HIS A 111 8.32 15.85 -2.10
CA HIS A 111 9.22 15.57 -3.22
C HIS A 111 10.53 16.33 -3.07
N ARG A 112 11.65 15.66 -3.31
CA ARG A 112 13.00 16.18 -2.99
C ARG A 112 13.32 17.53 -3.63
N PHE A 113 12.80 17.80 -4.82
CA PHE A 113 13.10 19.03 -5.57
C PHE A 113 11.94 20.01 -5.63
N HIS A 114 10.70 19.53 -5.53
CA HIS A 114 9.49 20.33 -5.78
C HIS A 114 8.62 20.54 -4.54
N GLY A 115 8.77 19.67 -3.54
CA GLY A 115 7.98 19.71 -2.32
C GLY A 115 8.67 20.45 -1.18
N GLN A 116 7.90 20.73 -0.14
CA GLN A 116 8.44 21.29 1.10
C GLN A 116 9.24 20.22 1.86
N GLU A 117 10.35 20.65 2.46
CA GLU A 117 11.20 19.75 3.24
C GLU A 117 10.54 19.27 4.54
N LYS A 118 9.68 20.09 5.13
CA LYS A 118 8.96 19.78 6.38
C LYS A 118 7.48 20.06 6.21
N ILE A 119 6.68 19.00 6.28
CA ILE A 119 5.23 19.06 6.19
C ILE A 119 4.65 18.45 7.46
N VAL A 120 3.96 19.28 8.23
CA VAL A 120 3.23 18.82 9.41
C VAL A 120 1.91 18.21 8.97
N ILE A 121 1.64 16.99 9.41
CA ILE A 121 0.39 16.27 9.17
C ILE A 121 -0.51 16.46 10.40
N PRO A 122 -1.57 17.26 10.31
CA PRO A 122 -2.43 17.54 11.47
C PRO A 122 -3.33 16.35 11.83
N SER A 123 -3.68 15.52 10.86
CA SER A 123 -4.50 14.32 11.09
C SER A 123 -4.25 13.26 10.03
N ALA A 124 -4.57 12.02 10.34
CA ALA A 124 -4.48 10.90 9.37
C ALA A 124 -5.32 11.16 8.11
N LYS A 125 -6.46 11.83 8.23
CA LYS A 125 -7.34 12.15 7.09
C LYS A 125 -6.76 13.19 6.14
N SER A 126 -5.91 14.09 6.62
CA SER A 126 -5.30 15.14 5.81
C SER A 126 -4.00 14.70 5.13
N TYR A 127 -3.49 13.50 5.42
CA TYR A 127 -2.19 13.03 4.96
C TYR A 127 -1.98 13.15 3.45
N GLU A 128 -2.91 12.61 2.67
CA GLU A 128 -2.80 12.63 1.21
C GLU A 128 -2.85 14.06 0.64
N GLU A 129 -3.73 14.90 1.18
CA GLU A 129 -3.90 16.28 0.69
C GLU A 129 -2.71 17.16 1.06
N GLU A 130 -2.18 17.02 2.27
CA GLU A 130 -0.97 17.73 2.69
C GLU A 130 0.23 17.37 1.81
N LEU A 131 0.41 16.10 1.49
CA LEU A 131 1.46 15.64 0.59
C LEU A 131 1.23 16.09 -0.84
N ARG A 132 0.00 16.07 -1.33
CA ARG A 132 -0.34 16.52 -2.68
C ARG A 132 -0.07 18.01 -2.86
N VAL A 133 -0.54 18.85 -1.92
CA VAL A 133 -0.49 20.31 -2.06
C VAL A 133 0.87 20.89 -1.69
N LYS A 134 1.43 20.45 -0.56
CA LYS A 134 2.70 20.97 -0.05
C LYS A 134 3.91 20.14 -0.47
N GLY A 135 3.66 18.85 -0.72
CA GLY A 135 4.72 17.90 -0.96
C GLY A 135 4.99 17.61 -2.43
N CYS A 136 4.12 17.94 -3.35
CA CYS A 136 4.19 17.45 -4.73
C CYS A 136 4.39 15.91 -4.76
N VAL A 137 3.58 15.19 -3.97
CA VAL A 137 3.58 13.73 -3.86
C VAL A 137 2.15 13.22 -3.88
N ILE A 138 1.89 12.24 -4.72
CA ILE A 138 0.63 11.47 -4.72
C ILE A 138 0.93 10.14 -4.00
N PRO A 139 0.61 9.99 -2.70
CA PRO A 139 1.04 8.82 -1.93
C PRO A 139 0.31 7.52 -2.30
N SER A 140 -0.92 7.61 -2.81
CA SER A 140 -1.70 6.46 -3.24
C SER A 140 -1.21 5.93 -4.58
N PHE A 141 -0.80 4.65 -4.63
CA PHE A 141 -0.41 3.97 -5.87
C PHE A 141 -1.52 4.02 -6.92
N GLU A 142 -2.75 3.71 -6.53
CA GLU A 142 -3.91 3.70 -7.44
C GLU A 142 -4.23 5.09 -8.00
N LYS A 143 -4.09 6.14 -7.19
CA LYS A 143 -4.30 7.51 -7.66
C LYS A 143 -3.19 7.94 -8.63
N ARG A 144 -1.94 7.55 -8.40
CA ARG A 144 -0.83 7.80 -9.34
C ARG A 144 -1.04 7.05 -10.65
N LYS A 145 -1.41 5.75 -10.59
CA LYS A 145 -1.72 4.95 -11.78
C LYS A 145 -2.80 5.59 -12.62
N ARG A 146 -3.90 5.98 -12.00
CA ARG A 146 -5.01 6.66 -12.67
C ARG A 146 -4.57 7.99 -13.30
N HIS A 147 -3.79 8.78 -12.58
CA HIS A 147 -3.27 10.05 -13.10
C HIS A 147 -2.45 9.84 -14.38
N ILE A 148 -1.53 8.86 -14.41
CA ILE A 148 -0.74 8.53 -15.60
C ILE A 148 -1.65 8.08 -16.76
N ILE A 149 -2.63 7.22 -16.49
CA ILE A 149 -3.59 6.75 -17.52
C ILE A 149 -4.40 7.93 -18.10
N ASP A 150 -4.88 8.83 -17.25
CA ASP A 150 -5.65 10.00 -17.70
C ASP A 150 -4.77 10.93 -18.57
N GLU A 151 -3.53 11.16 -18.18
CA GLU A 151 -2.55 11.92 -18.97
C GLU A 151 -2.27 11.25 -20.33
N ILE A 152 -2.08 9.93 -20.37
CA ILE A 152 -1.90 9.16 -21.61
C ILE A 152 -3.13 9.29 -22.51
N HIS A 153 -4.33 9.19 -21.95
CA HIS A 153 -5.57 9.37 -22.72
C HIS A 153 -5.67 10.78 -23.30
N GLN A 154 -5.25 11.80 -22.56
CA GLN A 154 -5.24 13.18 -23.08
C GLN A 154 -4.19 13.37 -24.17
N MET A 155 -3.00 12.79 -23.98
CA MET A 155 -1.92 12.84 -24.96
C MET A 155 -2.31 12.12 -26.26
N ASN A 156 -2.93 10.94 -26.18
CA ASN A 156 -3.45 10.20 -27.35
C ASN A 156 -4.43 10.99 -28.20
N LYS A 157 -5.25 11.87 -27.59
CA LYS A 157 -6.19 12.74 -28.34
C LYS A 157 -5.46 13.80 -29.22
N ARG A 158 -4.22 14.12 -28.86
CA ARG A 158 -3.42 15.13 -29.56
C ARG A 158 -2.38 14.51 -30.50
N LEU A 159 -2.10 13.23 -30.32
CA LEU A 159 -1.17 12.47 -31.15
C LEU A 159 -1.87 11.97 -32.42
N ASN A 160 -1.12 11.96 -33.54
CA ASN A 160 -1.54 11.22 -34.73
C ASN A 160 -1.09 9.74 -34.61
N GLY A 161 -1.53 9.08 -33.53
CA GLY A 161 -1.13 7.73 -33.17
C GLY A 161 -1.62 7.34 -31.79
N LYS A 162 -1.07 6.28 -31.24
CA LYS A 162 -1.42 5.71 -29.94
C LYS A 162 -0.20 5.31 -29.14
N ILE A 163 -0.16 5.68 -27.88
CA ILE A 163 0.82 5.19 -26.90
C ILE A 163 0.47 3.74 -26.57
N GLU A 164 1.44 2.84 -26.73
CA GLU A 164 1.31 1.43 -26.41
C GLU A 164 1.47 1.23 -24.91
N LEU A 165 0.36 0.90 -24.22
CA LEU A 165 0.35 0.63 -22.79
C LEU A 165 0.60 -0.85 -22.54
N ASP A 166 1.58 -1.12 -21.69
CA ASP A 166 1.84 -2.41 -21.07
C ASP A 166 1.54 -2.26 -19.57
N ASP A 167 0.69 -3.11 -19.02
CA ASP A 167 0.23 -3.00 -17.62
C ASP A 167 1.34 -3.27 -16.61
N ASP A 168 2.25 -4.20 -16.90
CA ASP A 168 3.38 -4.53 -16.01
C ASP A 168 4.38 -3.36 -15.99
N LEU A 169 4.67 -2.79 -17.14
CA LEU A 169 5.51 -1.60 -17.25
C LEU A 169 4.86 -0.40 -16.55
N LEU A 170 3.56 -0.22 -16.72
CA LEU A 170 2.83 0.87 -16.05
C LEU A 170 2.94 0.76 -14.53
N ASP A 171 2.72 -0.44 -13.97
CA ASP A 171 2.82 -0.67 -12.53
C ASP A 171 4.24 -0.44 -12.01
N GLU A 172 5.26 -0.84 -12.77
CA GLU A 172 6.65 -0.56 -12.44
C GLU A 172 6.91 0.96 -12.43
N VAL A 173 6.48 1.68 -13.45
CA VAL A 173 6.66 3.14 -13.58
C VAL A 173 5.93 3.88 -12.46
N VAL A 174 4.70 3.49 -12.14
CA VAL A 174 3.95 4.04 -11.00
C VAL A 174 4.72 3.89 -9.68
N GLY A 175 5.46 2.78 -9.52
CA GLY A 175 6.32 2.55 -8.35
C GLY A 175 7.57 3.43 -8.31
N LEU A 176 8.03 3.96 -9.44
CA LEU A 176 9.26 4.75 -9.56
C LEU A 176 9.07 6.25 -9.36
N VAL A 177 7.85 6.77 -9.52
CA VAL A 177 7.56 8.20 -9.47
C VAL A 177 6.65 8.57 -8.30
N GLU A 178 6.80 9.78 -7.79
CA GLU A 178 5.95 10.34 -6.72
C GLU A 178 4.99 11.41 -7.26
N TRP A 179 5.44 12.14 -8.29
CA TRP A 179 4.69 13.19 -8.99
C TRP A 179 4.83 13.01 -10.49
N PRO A 180 4.03 12.12 -11.09
CA PRO A 180 4.18 11.76 -12.50
C PRO A 180 3.84 12.91 -13.45
N THR A 181 4.69 13.11 -14.43
CA THR A 181 4.50 14.02 -15.56
C THR A 181 4.93 13.30 -16.84
N LEU A 182 4.09 13.28 -17.84
CA LEU A 182 4.39 12.64 -19.12
C LEU A 182 5.21 13.57 -20.02
N VAL A 183 6.29 13.01 -20.56
CA VAL A 183 7.16 13.70 -21.51
C VAL A 183 7.28 12.85 -22.76
N MET A 184 7.04 13.47 -23.92
CA MET A 184 7.28 12.85 -25.21
C MET A 184 8.72 13.12 -25.66
N GLY A 185 9.40 12.09 -26.15
CA GLY A 185 10.69 12.16 -26.79
C GLY A 185 10.67 11.45 -28.13
N SER A 186 11.74 11.61 -28.89
CA SER A 186 11.94 10.90 -30.15
C SER A 186 13.39 10.47 -30.29
N PHE A 187 13.60 9.35 -30.97
CA PHE A 187 14.92 8.88 -31.36
C PHE A 187 15.14 9.05 -32.86
N ASP A 188 16.39 8.89 -33.32
CA ASP A 188 16.72 9.05 -34.75
C ASP A 188 16.00 7.96 -35.57
N LYS A 189 15.33 8.40 -36.66
CA LYS A 189 14.52 7.53 -37.52
C LYS A 189 15.31 6.39 -38.16
N HIS A 190 16.62 6.50 -38.29
CA HIS A 190 17.41 5.41 -38.87
C HIS A 190 17.33 4.12 -38.05
N PHE A 191 17.06 4.21 -36.73
CA PHE A 191 16.86 3.03 -35.88
C PHE A 191 15.60 2.23 -36.23
N LEU A 192 14.62 2.84 -36.93
CA LEU A 192 13.42 2.13 -37.41
C LEU A 192 13.75 1.06 -38.48
N SER A 193 15.01 0.97 -38.95
CA SER A 193 15.50 -0.14 -39.78
C SER A 193 15.71 -1.44 -38.96
N LEU A 194 15.76 -1.35 -37.63
CA LEU A 194 15.82 -2.51 -36.75
C LEU A 194 14.41 -3.14 -36.56
N PRO A 195 14.34 -4.44 -36.25
CA PRO A 195 13.06 -5.06 -35.91
C PRO A 195 12.37 -4.37 -34.74
N ASP A 196 11.04 -4.20 -34.83
CA ASP A 196 10.21 -3.53 -33.81
C ASP A 196 10.43 -4.13 -32.42
N GLU A 197 10.54 -5.47 -32.32
CA GLU A 197 10.68 -6.19 -31.06
C GLU A 197 11.97 -5.80 -30.31
N VAL A 198 13.04 -5.49 -31.04
CA VAL A 198 14.32 -5.04 -30.47
C VAL A 198 14.16 -3.65 -29.88
N LEU A 199 13.54 -2.75 -30.63
CA LEU A 199 13.29 -1.36 -30.19
C LEU A 199 12.34 -1.33 -28.99
N ILE A 200 11.21 -2.05 -29.07
CA ILE A 200 10.21 -2.14 -27.97
C ILE A 200 10.85 -2.74 -26.73
N SER A 201 11.58 -3.83 -26.86
CA SER A 201 12.27 -4.45 -25.72
C SER A 201 13.28 -3.50 -25.08
N SER A 202 14.02 -2.73 -25.86
CA SER A 202 14.96 -1.73 -25.36
C SER A 202 14.24 -0.58 -24.64
N MET A 203 13.17 -0.05 -25.21
CA MET A 203 12.38 1.03 -24.62
C MET A 203 11.71 0.59 -23.32
N GLN A 204 11.00 -0.54 -23.33
CA GLN A 204 10.21 -0.98 -22.18
C GLN A 204 11.07 -1.55 -21.05
N LYS A 205 11.95 -2.53 -21.37
CA LYS A 205 12.72 -3.25 -20.33
C LYS A 205 13.84 -2.42 -19.72
N HIS A 206 14.53 -1.62 -20.55
CA HIS A 206 15.72 -0.92 -20.09
C HIS A 206 15.49 0.56 -19.77
N GLN A 207 14.65 1.24 -20.55
CA GLN A 207 14.44 2.69 -20.39
C GLN A 207 13.11 3.04 -19.69
N LYS A 208 12.19 2.07 -19.57
CA LYS A 208 10.84 2.29 -19.00
C LYS A 208 10.05 3.31 -19.81
N TYR A 209 10.19 3.28 -21.14
CA TYR A 209 9.47 4.12 -22.07
C TYR A 209 8.31 3.39 -22.69
N PHE A 210 7.23 4.11 -22.99
CA PHE A 210 6.06 3.63 -23.69
C PHE A 210 6.21 3.95 -25.18
N PRO A 211 6.25 2.93 -26.07
CA PRO A 211 6.33 3.14 -27.50
C PRO A 211 5.09 3.86 -28.04
N VAL A 212 5.25 4.59 -29.14
CA VAL A 212 4.16 5.23 -29.87
C VAL A 212 4.01 4.56 -31.22
N ARG A 213 2.79 4.12 -31.55
CA ARG A 213 2.40 3.62 -32.87
C ARG A 213 1.56 4.62 -33.62
N SER A 214 1.67 4.63 -34.95
CA SER A 214 0.78 5.37 -35.83
C SER A 214 -0.64 4.80 -35.79
N ASN A 215 -1.59 5.49 -36.44
CA ASN A 215 -2.96 4.98 -36.60
C ASN A 215 -3.05 3.70 -37.46
N GLU A 216 -1.99 3.40 -38.23
CA GLU A 216 -1.83 2.18 -39.05
C GLU A 216 -1.11 1.05 -38.27
N ASP A 217 -0.94 1.20 -36.97
CA ASP A 217 -0.24 0.28 -36.07
C ASP A 217 1.25 0.07 -36.36
N ILE A 218 1.89 1.04 -37.02
CA ILE A 218 3.32 1.02 -37.32
C ILE A 218 4.07 1.72 -36.19
N LEU A 219 5.17 1.12 -35.71
CA LEU A 219 6.05 1.72 -34.70
C LEU A 219 6.62 3.04 -35.25
N THR A 220 6.50 4.10 -34.47
CA THR A 220 7.09 5.40 -34.76
C THR A 220 8.44 5.56 -34.05
N ASN A 221 9.16 6.62 -34.36
CA ASN A 221 10.37 6.99 -33.62
C ASN A 221 10.06 7.82 -32.35
N ASP A 222 8.81 7.96 -31.98
CA ASP A 222 8.39 8.67 -30.78
C ASP A 222 8.18 7.69 -29.62
N PHE A 223 8.39 8.17 -28.42
CA PHE A 223 8.13 7.44 -27.19
C PHE A 223 7.64 8.39 -26.11
N VAL A 224 6.98 7.84 -25.10
CA VAL A 224 6.58 8.58 -23.92
C VAL A 224 7.29 8.01 -22.69
N THR A 225 7.82 8.90 -21.87
CA THR A 225 8.36 8.57 -20.55
C THR A 225 7.60 9.29 -19.47
N VAL A 226 7.59 8.72 -18.27
CA VAL A 226 7.01 9.36 -17.09
C VAL A 226 8.15 9.86 -16.21
N CYS A 227 8.22 11.16 -16.05
CA CYS A 227 9.22 11.83 -15.23
C CYS A 227 8.64 12.17 -13.86
N ASN A 228 9.53 12.31 -12.89
CA ASN A 228 9.20 12.79 -11.55
C ASN A 228 9.54 14.28 -11.46
N CYS A 229 8.87 15.10 -12.27
CA CYS A 229 9.15 16.53 -12.45
C CYS A 229 7.85 17.34 -12.58
N LEU A 230 7.95 18.67 -12.43
CA LEU A 230 6.86 19.64 -12.65
C LEU A 230 6.85 20.12 -14.10
#